data_8d687b96ba08f679a6425069324fd66c
#
_entry.id   8d687b96ba08f679a6425069324fd66c
#
_cell.length_a   1.000
_cell.length_b   1.000
_cell.length_c   1.000
_cell.angle_alpha   90.00
_cell.angle_beta   90.00
_cell.angle_gamma   90.00
#
_symmetry.space_group_name_H-M   'P 1'
#
loop_
_entity.id
_entity.type
_entity.pdbx_description
1 polymer ?
#
loop_
_entity_poly.entity_id
_entity_poly.type
_entity_poly.pdbx_seq_one_letter_code
_entity_poly.pdbx_strand_id
1 'polypeptide(L)'
;LLLTALIAVESSGNPNAIGDDGLAYGCLQLHAAYVQDAAEYARQDWTHEDAFDPETAKQIFRAYMARYATERRLGRTPTYEDVSRIHNGGPNGYKKTATDKYWHKVKKKLAQLGVQGL
;
A
#
# COMPACT_ATOMS: atom_id res chain seq x y z
N LEU A 1 -9.30 -5.28 7.20
CA LEU A 1 -9.99 -5.48 5.90
C LEU A 1 -9.34 -4.71 4.77
N LEU A 2 -8.87 -3.49 5.03
CA LEU A 2 -8.21 -2.72 3.97
C LEU A 2 -6.97 -3.43 3.44
N LEU A 3 -6.11 -3.91 4.34
CA LEU A 3 -4.90 -4.60 3.93
C LEU A 3 -5.21 -5.88 3.15
N THR A 4 -6.24 -6.61 3.55
CA THR A 4 -6.73 -7.78 2.81
C THR A 4 -7.14 -7.39 1.39
N ALA A 5 -7.87 -6.28 1.24
CA ALA A 5 -8.30 -5.80 -0.06
C ALA A 5 -7.12 -5.38 -0.94
N LEU A 6 -6.14 -4.67 -0.36
CA LEU A 6 -4.94 -4.25 -1.10
C LEU A 6 -4.15 -5.46 -1.59
N ILE A 7 -3.94 -6.46 -0.75
CA ILE A 7 -3.24 -7.69 -1.12
C ILE A 7 -3.97 -8.41 -2.26
N ALA A 8 -5.30 -8.48 -2.18
CA ALA A 8 -6.10 -9.12 -3.23
C ALA A 8 -5.97 -8.39 -4.56
N VAL A 9 -6.03 -7.05 -4.55
CA VAL A 9 -5.90 -6.22 -5.76
C VAL A 9 -4.50 -6.30 -6.35
N GLU A 10 -3.46 -6.27 -5.49
CA GLU A 10 -2.08 -6.22 -5.96
C GLU A 10 -1.56 -7.56 -6.49
N SER A 11 -1.91 -8.67 -5.85
CA SER A 11 -1.25 -9.95 -6.13
C SER A 11 -2.16 -11.16 -6.08
N SER A 12 -3.45 -11.00 -5.78
CA SER A 12 -4.36 -12.11 -5.46
C SER A 12 -3.82 -12.98 -4.33
N GLY A 13 -3.05 -12.39 -3.42
CA GLY A 13 -2.47 -13.08 -2.26
C GLY A 13 -1.15 -13.79 -2.52
N ASN A 14 -0.58 -13.67 -3.72
CA ASN A 14 0.67 -14.36 -4.06
C ASN A 14 1.89 -13.68 -3.42
N PRO A 15 2.58 -14.33 -2.44
CA PRO A 15 3.73 -13.72 -1.80
C PRO A 15 4.97 -13.63 -2.70
N ASN A 16 4.99 -14.37 -3.79
CA ASN A 16 6.13 -14.40 -4.74
C ASN A 16 5.87 -13.56 -5.99
N ALA A 17 4.79 -12.77 -6.02
CA ALA A 17 4.43 -11.98 -7.19
C ALA A 17 5.52 -10.97 -7.53
N ILE A 18 5.83 -10.85 -8.83
CA ILE A 18 6.71 -9.82 -9.36
C ILE A 18 5.95 -9.14 -10.48
N GLY A 19 5.77 -7.82 -10.36
CA GLY A 19 5.03 -7.00 -11.31
C GLY A 19 5.80 -5.76 -11.73
N ASP A 20 5.14 -4.88 -12.49
CA ASP A 20 5.72 -3.62 -12.98
C ASP A 20 7.10 -3.83 -13.62
N ASP A 21 7.18 -4.75 -14.59
CA ASP A 21 8.42 -5.07 -15.31
C ASP A 21 9.58 -5.46 -14.38
N GLY A 22 9.26 -6.18 -13.29
CA GLY A 22 10.27 -6.66 -12.36
C GLY A 22 10.55 -5.72 -11.20
N LEU A 23 9.81 -4.63 -11.06
CA LEU A 23 10.07 -3.59 -10.06
C LEU A 23 9.23 -3.74 -8.79
N ALA A 24 8.10 -4.45 -8.84
CA ALA A 24 7.16 -4.60 -7.72
C ALA A 24 7.23 -6.02 -7.14
N TYR A 25 7.48 -6.13 -5.83
CA TYR A 25 7.72 -7.39 -5.15
C TYR A 25 6.64 -7.75 -4.15
N GLY A 26 6.22 -9.01 -4.16
CA GLY A 26 5.46 -9.64 -3.09
C GLY A 26 3.98 -9.36 -3.10
N CYS A 27 3.31 -9.77 -2.02
CA CYS A 27 1.85 -9.70 -1.93
C CYS A 27 1.30 -8.28 -1.98
N LEU A 28 2.10 -7.27 -1.62
CA LEU A 28 1.71 -5.85 -1.66
C LEU A 28 2.34 -5.10 -2.83
N GLN A 29 3.12 -5.77 -3.67
CA GLN A 29 3.75 -5.19 -4.86
C GLN A 29 4.55 -3.94 -4.54
N LEU A 30 5.52 -4.07 -3.61
CA LEU A 30 6.33 -2.96 -3.13
C LEU A 30 7.52 -2.69 -4.05
N HIS A 31 7.72 -1.41 -4.38
CA HIS A 31 8.91 -0.93 -5.08
C HIS A 31 10.06 -0.70 -4.12
N ALA A 32 11.29 -0.71 -4.64
CA ALA A 32 12.49 -0.52 -3.82
C ALA A 32 12.47 0.80 -3.04
N ALA A 33 12.05 1.89 -3.68
CA ALA A 33 11.97 3.20 -3.03
C ALA A 33 10.95 3.23 -1.88
N TYR A 34 9.84 2.51 -2.04
CA TYR A 34 8.82 2.38 -0.99
C TYR A 34 9.43 1.70 0.24
N VAL A 35 10.12 0.59 0.03
CA VAL A 35 10.77 -0.16 1.12
C VAL A 35 11.82 0.71 1.81
N GLN A 36 12.62 1.43 1.05
CA GLN A 36 13.65 2.32 1.58
C GLN A 36 13.05 3.43 2.46
N ASP A 37 11.99 4.08 2.00
CA ASP A 37 11.29 5.12 2.77
C ASP A 37 10.74 4.58 4.09
N ALA A 38 10.12 3.41 4.05
CA ALA A 38 9.58 2.78 5.24
C ALA A 38 10.67 2.37 6.21
N ALA A 39 11.76 1.77 5.70
CA ALA A 39 12.91 1.35 6.50
C ALA A 39 13.56 2.53 7.21
N GLU A 40 13.72 3.64 6.51
CA GLU A 40 14.29 4.87 7.07
C GLU A 40 13.43 5.38 8.23
N TYR A 41 12.13 5.45 8.03
CA TYR A 41 11.20 5.93 9.05
C TYR A 41 11.18 5.01 10.28
N ALA A 42 11.13 3.70 10.05
CA ALA A 42 11.04 2.71 11.12
C ALA A 42 12.41 2.35 11.74
N ARG A 43 13.50 2.88 11.18
CA ARG A 43 14.88 2.55 11.58
C ARG A 43 15.13 1.05 11.53
N GLN A 44 14.75 0.45 10.41
CA GLN A 44 14.95 -0.97 10.11
C GLN A 44 15.89 -1.09 8.91
N ASP A 45 16.48 -2.26 8.75
CA ASP A 45 17.38 -2.57 7.64
C ASP A 45 16.70 -3.37 6.53
N TRP A 46 15.40 -3.15 6.32
CA TRP A 46 14.65 -3.86 5.29
C TRP A 46 15.23 -3.61 3.90
N THR A 47 15.29 -4.68 3.13
CA THR A 47 15.70 -4.64 1.72
C THR A 47 14.48 -4.88 0.83
N HIS A 48 14.64 -4.65 -0.48
CA HIS A 48 13.54 -4.88 -1.43
C HIS A 48 13.06 -6.33 -1.40
N GLU A 49 13.98 -7.30 -1.24
CA GLU A 49 13.64 -8.73 -1.16
C GLU A 49 12.80 -9.09 0.06
N ASP A 50 12.88 -8.31 1.12
CA ASP A 50 12.04 -8.52 2.32
C ASP A 50 10.54 -8.40 2.01
N ALA A 51 10.19 -7.73 0.91
CA ALA A 51 8.80 -7.62 0.46
C ALA A 51 8.19 -8.96 0.05
N PHE A 52 9.01 -9.98 -0.19
CA PHE A 52 8.51 -11.33 -0.48
C PHE A 52 8.05 -12.08 0.76
N ASP A 53 8.42 -11.63 1.96
CA ASP A 53 7.89 -12.20 3.20
C ASP A 53 6.61 -11.46 3.57
N PRO A 54 5.44 -12.13 3.61
CA PRO A 54 4.16 -11.46 3.83
C PRO A 54 4.10 -10.64 5.13
N GLU A 55 4.65 -11.15 6.22
CA GLU A 55 4.61 -10.43 7.49
C GLU A 55 5.49 -9.19 7.46
N THR A 56 6.68 -9.30 6.85
CA THR A 56 7.58 -8.15 6.70
C THR A 56 6.97 -7.13 5.73
N ALA A 57 6.35 -7.57 4.64
CA ALA A 57 5.66 -6.68 3.71
C ALA A 57 4.58 -5.84 4.41
N LYS A 58 3.82 -6.45 5.32
CA LYS A 58 2.81 -5.75 6.10
C LYS A 58 3.44 -4.73 7.06
N GLN A 59 4.57 -5.08 7.69
CA GLN A 59 5.30 -4.15 8.55
C GLN A 59 5.80 -2.94 7.77
N ILE A 60 6.34 -3.18 6.57
CA ILE A 60 6.80 -2.12 5.66
C ILE A 60 5.63 -1.21 5.29
N PHE A 61 4.49 -1.78 4.92
CA PHE A 61 3.28 -1.03 4.63
C PHE A 61 2.86 -0.13 5.81
N ARG A 62 2.82 -0.70 7.03
CA ARG A 62 2.42 0.06 8.21
C ARG A 62 3.37 1.21 8.51
N ALA A 63 4.67 0.99 8.36
CA ALA A 63 5.67 2.05 8.55
C ALA A 63 5.52 3.16 7.50
N TYR A 64 5.28 2.79 6.25
CA TYR A 64 5.06 3.76 5.16
C TYR A 64 3.83 4.62 5.45
N MET A 65 2.74 4.01 5.88
CA MET A 65 1.51 4.73 6.22
C MET A 65 1.67 5.59 7.48
N ALA A 66 2.42 5.12 8.48
CA ALA A 66 2.72 5.92 9.66
C ALA A 66 3.50 7.18 9.31
N ARG A 67 4.32 7.12 8.27
CA ARG A 67 5.09 8.27 7.78
C ARG A 67 4.23 9.22 6.96
N TYR A 68 3.39 8.70 6.06
CA TYR A 68 2.77 9.50 5.01
C TYR A 68 1.26 9.65 5.09
N ALA A 69 0.53 8.69 5.64
CA ALA A 69 -0.93 8.77 5.79
C ALA A 69 -1.30 9.30 7.16
N THR A 70 -0.99 10.57 7.40
CA THR A 70 -1.18 11.21 8.70
C THR A 70 -2.14 12.40 8.60
N GLU A 71 -2.85 12.67 9.69
CA GLU A 71 -3.72 13.83 9.79
C GLU A 71 -2.93 15.13 9.58
N ARG A 72 -1.69 15.17 10.09
CA ARG A 72 -0.82 16.33 9.94
C ARG A 72 -0.54 16.64 8.47
N ARG A 73 -0.25 15.61 7.66
CA ARG A 73 0.03 15.80 6.24
C ARG A 73 -1.21 16.10 5.41
N LEU A 74 -2.30 15.38 5.69
CA LEU A 74 -3.51 15.45 4.88
C LEU A 74 -4.45 16.60 5.29
N GLY A 75 -4.29 17.13 6.51
CA GLY A 75 -5.19 18.15 7.05
C GLY A 75 -6.53 17.61 7.53
N ARG A 76 -6.68 16.29 7.59
CA ARG A 76 -7.89 15.60 8.03
C ARG A 76 -7.55 14.15 8.38
N THR A 77 -8.47 13.47 9.06
CA THR A 77 -8.29 12.05 9.38
C THR A 77 -8.20 11.23 8.08
N PRO A 78 -7.13 10.43 7.88
CA PRO A 78 -7.00 9.61 6.69
C PRO A 78 -8.13 8.59 6.55
N THR A 79 -8.61 8.43 5.33
CA THR A 79 -9.64 7.45 4.97
C THR A 79 -9.00 6.22 4.31
N TYR A 80 -9.78 5.16 4.10
CA TYR A 80 -9.35 4.01 3.32
C TYR A 80 -8.93 4.43 1.91
N GLU A 81 -9.63 5.39 1.31
CA GLU A 81 -9.26 5.94 0.00
C GLU A 81 -7.87 6.58 0.03
N ASP A 82 -7.60 7.41 1.04
CA ASP A 82 -6.30 8.08 1.17
C ASP A 82 -5.17 7.06 1.28
N VAL A 83 -5.32 6.08 2.14
CA VAL A 83 -4.30 5.04 2.36
C VAL A 83 -4.07 4.24 1.08
N SER A 84 -5.13 3.84 0.41
CA SER A 84 -5.03 3.09 -0.85
C SER A 84 -4.31 3.88 -1.93
N ARG A 85 -4.66 5.16 -2.08
CA ARG A 85 -4.06 6.02 -3.11
C ARG A 85 -2.61 6.38 -2.78
N ILE A 86 -2.26 6.53 -1.50
CA ILE A 86 -0.87 6.71 -1.08
C ILE A 86 -0.06 5.44 -1.35
N HIS A 87 -0.63 4.27 -1.08
CA HIS A 87 0.03 3.01 -1.38
C HIS A 87 0.38 2.88 -2.86
N ASN A 88 -0.55 3.23 -3.72
CA ASN A 88 -0.39 3.12 -5.18
C ASN A 88 0.47 4.24 -5.78
N GLY A 89 0.31 5.47 -5.31
CA GLY A 89 0.87 6.65 -5.98
C GLY A 89 1.93 7.42 -5.21
N GLY A 90 2.36 6.93 -4.05
CA GLY A 90 3.35 7.62 -3.23
C GLY A 90 2.72 8.61 -2.25
N PRO A 91 3.57 9.40 -1.54
CA PRO A 91 3.08 10.27 -0.45
C PRO A 91 1.96 11.22 -0.83
N ASN A 92 1.92 11.69 -2.07
CA ASN A 92 0.88 12.58 -2.57
C ASN A 92 -0.17 11.85 -3.42
N GLY A 93 -0.16 10.51 -3.40
CA GLY A 93 -1.10 9.69 -4.18
C GLY A 93 -2.56 10.00 -3.87
N TYR A 94 -2.87 10.40 -2.63
CA TYR A 94 -4.24 10.70 -2.21
C TYR A 94 -4.90 11.83 -2.99
N LYS A 95 -4.13 12.66 -3.69
CA LYS A 95 -4.63 13.78 -4.49
C LYS A 95 -4.27 13.68 -5.98
N LYS A 96 -3.74 12.54 -6.42
CA LYS A 96 -3.36 12.33 -7.83
C LYS A 96 -4.49 11.68 -8.61
N THR A 97 -4.86 12.24 -9.74
CA THR A 97 -5.84 11.63 -10.66
C THR A 97 -5.40 10.23 -11.09
N ALA A 98 -4.09 10.01 -11.22
CA ALA A 98 -3.53 8.73 -11.65
C ALA A 98 -3.88 7.57 -10.73
N THR A 99 -4.27 7.82 -9.47
CA THR A 99 -4.62 6.78 -8.51
C THR A 99 -6.11 6.47 -8.44
N ASP A 100 -6.96 7.17 -9.22
CA ASP A 100 -8.41 6.98 -9.17
C ASP A 100 -8.84 5.56 -9.55
N LYS A 101 -8.29 5.02 -10.62
CA LYS A 101 -8.63 3.66 -11.09
C LYS A 101 -8.25 2.61 -10.05
N TYR A 102 -7.11 2.79 -9.41
CA TYR A 102 -6.66 1.89 -8.36
C TYR A 102 -7.65 1.90 -7.19
N TRP A 103 -8.04 3.10 -6.74
CA TRP A 103 -9.02 3.21 -5.66
C TRP A 103 -10.33 2.52 -6.00
N HIS A 104 -10.82 2.66 -7.23
CA HIS A 104 -12.05 1.98 -7.65
C HIS A 104 -11.94 0.46 -7.54
N LYS A 105 -10.78 -0.12 -7.87
CA LYS A 105 -10.54 -1.56 -7.71
C LYS A 105 -10.56 -1.97 -6.24
N VAL A 106 -9.89 -1.20 -5.38
CA VAL A 106 -9.85 -1.46 -3.95
C VAL A 106 -11.25 -1.34 -3.35
N LYS A 107 -11.97 -0.28 -3.69
CA LYS A 107 -13.34 -0.04 -3.23
C LYS A 107 -14.27 -1.21 -3.58
N LYS A 108 -14.18 -1.70 -4.80
CA LYS A 108 -14.95 -2.85 -5.26
C LYS A 108 -14.61 -4.10 -4.44
N LYS A 109 -13.33 -4.34 -4.18
CA LYS A 109 -12.89 -5.47 -3.35
C LYS A 109 -13.39 -5.33 -1.92
N LEU A 110 -13.32 -4.15 -1.34
CA LEU A 110 -13.84 -3.88 0.01
C LEU A 110 -15.34 -4.18 0.09
N ALA A 111 -16.10 -3.76 -0.93
CA ALA A 111 -17.53 -4.05 -0.98
C ALA A 111 -17.80 -5.57 -1.02
N GLN A 112 -16.99 -6.32 -1.78
CA GLN A 112 -17.08 -7.79 -1.82
C GLN A 112 -16.76 -8.42 -0.47
N LEU A 113 -15.93 -7.76 0.35
CA LEU A 113 -15.58 -8.20 1.69
C LEU A 113 -16.59 -7.73 2.76
N GLY A 114 -17.67 -7.07 2.35
CA GLY A 114 -18.72 -6.62 3.25
C GLY A 114 -18.58 -5.22 3.83
N VAL A 115 -17.58 -4.45 3.37
CA VAL A 115 -17.40 -3.06 3.82
C VAL A 115 -18.39 -2.16 3.07
N GLN A 116 -19.12 -1.33 3.82
CA GLN A 116 -20.12 -0.43 3.26
C GLN A 116 -19.81 1.02 3.59
N GLY A 117 -20.47 1.95 2.91
CA GLY A 117 -20.37 3.38 3.22
C GLY A 117 -19.09 4.05 2.73
N LEU A 118 -18.48 3.49 1.71
CA LEU A 118 -17.24 4.05 1.15
C LEU A 118 -17.50 5.19 0.16
#